data_37f88e2ed45548331afd76121ab6d215
#
_entry.id   37f88e2ed45548331afd76121ab6d215
#
_cell.length_a   1.000
_cell.length_b   1.000
_cell.length_c   1.000
_cell.angle_alpha   90.00
_cell.angle_beta   90.00
_cell.angle_gamma   90.00
#
_symmetry.space_group_name_H-M   'P 1'
#
loop_
_entity.id
_entity.type
_entity.pdbx_description
1 polymer ?
#
loop_
_entity_poly.entity_id
_entity_poly.type
_entity_poly.pdbx_seq_one_letter_code
_entity_poly.pdbx_strand_id
1 'polypeptide(L)'
;MGLGYHDPGLARIPAAAAQPVRVGALDRDAAARDVLTRLGARRSGWNAADVRGEVEQLIAGSGISCGAPARLELAEDLTARALAGCVPLLGRRGLPEHIRALTSQQVVDVEADLTARFIGRAAAPSRTLPGNVPASAHPGAHPGEGLAGAGLGWDGLDAGQRQVVAAMAGDHRLLVIEGAAGAGKTTTLAATRTALDRQGRRLVVVTPTLKAATIAAQQVGAPAFSAAWLAHQHGYRWNTDGEWTRLRVGDLDPLTGHTYTGPAPGAMLKAGDLLLVDEAGMLDQDSARALMVIADTHHARVALVGDRHRLPAVGRGGVLDLAARWADPEVCLTLEAVHRFGDPTYAQPSLSMRTGTPNSPGMVFDALLARGEVRIYPTPAARTQALAAIAAAATATRATGWNGHGAGCCWWPTPVRRWPTSTGPSANGSSPAGTSTTPMCSRPGRGNGSGSGTRSRRGATTATPMSPTATPGP
;
A
#
# COMPACT_ATOMS: atom_id res chain seq x y z
N MET A 1 20.83 -1.31 44.85
CA MET A 1 19.40 -1.59 44.82
C MET A 1 19.11 -2.16 43.44
N GLY A 2 18.95 -3.48 43.34
CA GLY A 2 18.66 -4.16 42.07
C GLY A 2 17.23 -3.88 41.69
N LEU A 3 17.02 -3.26 40.50
CA LEU A 3 15.72 -3.22 39.87
C LEU A 3 15.40 -4.62 39.37
N GLY A 4 14.58 -5.36 40.15
CA GLY A 4 14.07 -6.65 39.76
C GLY A 4 13.24 -6.52 38.47
N TYR A 5 13.81 -6.93 37.36
CA TYR A 5 13.07 -7.19 36.14
C TYR A 5 12.20 -8.42 36.38
N HIS A 6 10.92 -8.19 36.70
CA HIS A 6 9.93 -9.25 36.56
C HIS A 6 9.62 -9.38 35.06
N ASP A 7 10.15 -10.44 34.47
CA ASP A 7 9.68 -10.95 33.19
C ASP A 7 8.16 -11.08 33.29
N PRO A 8 7.35 -10.28 32.52
CA PRO A 8 5.93 -10.54 32.42
C PRO A 8 5.82 -11.93 31.79
N GLY A 9 5.66 -12.95 32.64
CA GLY A 9 5.67 -14.33 32.23
C GLY A 9 4.97 -14.43 30.93
N LEU A 10 5.71 -14.81 29.88
CA LEU A 10 5.15 -15.15 28.57
C LEU A 10 3.98 -16.06 28.91
N ALA A 11 2.76 -15.51 28.85
CA ALA A 11 1.58 -16.33 28.95
C ALA A 11 1.86 -17.43 27.93
N ARG A 12 2.18 -18.63 28.42
CA ARG A 12 2.28 -19.81 27.57
C ARG A 12 0.92 -19.86 26.93
N ILE A 13 0.83 -19.33 25.72
CA ILE A 13 -0.28 -19.67 24.82
C ILE A 13 -0.22 -21.18 24.85
N PRO A 14 -1.25 -21.86 25.41
CA PRO A 14 -1.27 -23.29 25.37
C PRO A 14 -1.13 -23.60 23.90
N ALA A 15 0.05 -24.05 23.47
CA ALA A 15 0.19 -24.68 22.18
C ALA A 15 -0.85 -25.78 22.24
N ALA A 16 -2.01 -25.57 21.62
CA ALA A 16 -2.90 -26.67 21.30
C ALA A 16 -1.95 -27.68 20.72
N ALA A 17 -1.79 -28.83 21.39
CA ALA A 17 -0.75 -29.78 21.08
C ALA A 17 -1.02 -30.27 19.66
N ALA A 18 -0.53 -29.51 18.70
CA ALA A 18 -0.55 -29.89 17.30
C ALA A 18 0.24 -31.18 17.25
N GLN A 19 -0.42 -32.26 16.93
CA GLN A 19 0.26 -33.54 16.84
C GLN A 19 1.43 -33.37 15.86
N PRO A 20 2.66 -33.77 16.25
CA PRO A 20 3.81 -33.56 15.41
C PRO A 20 3.60 -34.24 14.06
N VAL A 21 3.72 -33.47 13.00
CA VAL A 21 3.58 -33.97 11.65
C VAL A 21 4.77 -34.89 11.36
N ARG A 22 4.51 -36.11 10.93
CA ARG A 22 5.59 -37.03 10.49
C ARG A 22 6.15 -36.55 9.16
N VAL A 23 7.47 -36.58 8.99
CA VAL A 23 8.14 -36.20 7.72
C VAL A 23 7.55 -36.92 6.50
N GLY A 24 7.18 -38.22 6.64
CA GLY A 24 6.58 -38.99 5.57
C GLY A 24 5.10 -38.66 5.25
N ALA A 25 4.43 -37.85 6.08
CA ALA A 25 3.06 -37.39 5.83
C ALA A 25 3.00 -36.07 5.09
N LEU A 26 4.15 -35.39 4.89
CA LEU A 26 4.23 -34.13 4.16
C LEU A 26 4.18 -34.39 2.65
N ASP A 27 3.22 -33.78 1.97
CA ASP A 27 3.25 -33.67 0.50
C ASP A 27 4.36 -32.67 0.12
N ARG A 28 5.49 -33.24 -0.33
CA ARG A 28 6.69 -32.44 -0.64
C ARG A 28 6.49 -31.56 -1.88
N ASP A 29 5.67 -31.96 -2.84
CA ASP A 29 5.39 -31.13 -4.02
C ASP A 29 4.43 -30.00 -3.69
N ALA A 30 3.44 -30.23 -2.83
CA ALA A 30 2.59 -29.16 -2.31
C ALA A 30 3.42 -28.17 -1.49
N ALA A 31 4.26 -28.66 -0.56
CA ALA A 31 5.15 -27.81 0.25
C ALA A 31 6.11 -26.97 -0.61
N ALA A 32 6.65 -27.51 -1.70
CA ALA A 32 7.49 -26.76 -2.62
C ALA A 32 6.69 -25.66 -3.36
N ARG A 33 5.43 -25.92 -3.74
CA ARG A 33 4.55 -24.90 -4.31
C ARG A 33 4.23 -23.80 -3.29
N ASP A 34 3.97 -24.15 -2.03
CA ASP A 34 3.71 -23.18 -0.95
C ASP A 34 4.91 -22.25 -0.73
N VAL A 35 6.14 -22.79 -0.79
CA VAL A 35 7.38 -21.98 -0.74
C VAL A 35 7.39 -20.92 -1.85
N LEU A 36 7.07 -21.30 -3.09
CA LEU A 36 7.05 -20.37 -4.22
C LEU A 36 5.92 -19.34 -4.09
N THR A 37 4.75 -19.73 -3.57
CA THR A 37 3.62 -18.85 -3.31
C THR A 37 3.99 -17.80 -2.26
N ARG A 38 4.60 -18.20 -1.14
CA ARG A 38 5.07 -17.29 -0.08
C ARG A 38 6.14 -16.32 -0.56
N LEU A 39 7.09 -16.79 -1.36
CA LEU A 39 8.09 -15.92 -2.00
C LEU A 39 7.42 -14.94 -2.94
N GLY A 40 6.52 -15.44 -3.79
CA GLY A 40 5.76 -14.66 -4.75
C GLY A 40 4.89 -13.58 -4.10
N ALA A 41 4.33 -13.81 -2.92
CA ALA A 41 3.56 -12.80 -2.19
C ALA A 41 4.41 -11.59 -1.77
N ARG A 42 5.70 -11.80 -1.52
CA ARG A 42 6.61 -10.78 -0.98
C ARG A 42 7.45 -10.06 -2.03
N ARG A 43 7.77 -10.72 -3.14
CA ARG A 43 8.70 -10.20 -4.16
C ARG A 43 8.50 -10.85 -5.52
N SER A 44 8.87 -10.13 -6.57
CA SER A 44 8.75 -10.62 -7.96
C SER A 44 9.95 -11.52 -8.39
N GLY A 45 11.07 -11.47 -7.68
CA GLY A 45 12.24 -12.25 -8.03
C GLY A 45 13.06 -12.65 -6.80
N TRP A 46 13.71 -13.79 -6.87
CA TRP A 46 14.53 -14.38 -5.82
C TRP A 46 15.74 -15.15 -6.37
N ASN A 47 16.60 -15.61 -5.48
CA ASN A 47 17.71 -16.51 -5.77
C ASN A 47 17.57 -17.84 -5.00
N ALA A 48 18.50 -18.76 -5.17
CA ALA A 48 18.45 -20.05 -4.49
C ALA A 48 18.52 -19.93 -2.96
N ALA A 49 19.25 -18.94 -2.43
CA ALA A 49 19.34 -18.71 -0.99
C ALA A 49 18.01 -18.19 -0.40
N ASP A 50 17.28 -17.34 -1.14
CA ASP A 50 15.93 -16.91 -0.75
C ASP A 50 14.99 -18.14 -0.68
N VAL A 51 15.05 -19.06 -1.67
CA VAL A 51 14.25 -20.30 -1.69
C VAL A 51 14.59 -21.17 -0.49
N ARG A 52 15.89 -21.41 -0.21
CA ARG A 52 16.32 -22.20 0.94
C ARG A 52 15.83 -21.58 2.25
N GLY A 53 15.94 -20.27 2.40
CA GLY A 53 15.47 -19.56 3.59
C GLY A 53 13.96 -19.74 3.83
N GLU A 54 13.13 -19.68 2.78
CA GLU A 54 11.68 -19.88 2.90
C GLU A 54 11.34 -21.36 3.21
N VAL A 55 12.07 -22.32 2.63
CA VAL A 55 11.93 -23.75 2.96
C VAL A 55 12.19 -23.98 4.46
N GLU A 56 13.26 -23.40 5.02
CA GLU A 56 13.55 -23.53 6.45
C GLU A 56 12.45 -22.92 7.32
N GLN A 57 11.86 -21.78 6.90
CA GLN A 57 10.72 -21.16 7.59
C GLN A 57 9.48 -22.04 7.53
N LEU A 58 9.19 -22.65 6.36
CA LEU A 58 8.08 -23.58 6.20
C LEU A 58 8.25 -24.81 7.11
N ILE A 59 9.40 -25.45 7.11
CA ILE A 59 9.69 -26.61 7.98
C ILE A 59 9.55 -26.23 9.45
N ALA A 60 10.05 -25.06 9.86
CA ALA A 60 9.94 -24.59 11.24
C ALA A 60 8.49 -24.33 11.65
N GLY A 61 7.65 -23.82 10.75
CA GLY A 61 6.26 -23.51 10.99
C GLY A 61 5.30 -24.71 10.90
N SER A 62 5.69 -25.80 10.22
CA SER A 62 4.82 -26.96 9.97
C SER A 62 4.71 -27.96 11.14
N GLY A 63 5.43 -27.71 12.26
CA GLY A 63 5.38 -28.61 13.44
C GLY A 63 6.03 -29.98 13.19
N ILE A 64 6.86 -30.11 12.14
CA ILE A 64 7.60 -31.36 11.85
C ILE A 64 8.66 -31.60 12.93
N SER A 65 8.55 -32.74 13.61
CA SER A 65 9.56 -33.20 14.57
C SER A 65 10.39 -34.33 13.94
N CYS A 66 11.68 -34.07 13.72
CA CYS A 66 12.64 -35.05 13.18
C CYS A 66 14.06 -34.73 13.64
N GLY A 67 14.95 -35.72 13.56
CA GLY A 67 16.37 -35.54 13.82
C GLY A 67 17.06 -34.65 12.81
N ALA A 68 18.20 -34.06 13.16
CA ALA A 68 18.94 -33.12 12.32
C ALA A 68 19.27 -33.65 10.92
N PRO A 69 19.69 -34.93 10.71
CA PRO A 69 19.96 -35.45 9.36
C PRO A 69 18.69 -35.48 8.47
N ALA A 70 17.56 -35.94 9.02
CA ALA A 70 16.28 -35.98 8.29
C ALA A 70 15.75 -34.59 7.98
N ARG A 71 15.97 -33.63 8.86
CA ARG A 71 15.62 -32.21 8.61
C ARG A 71 16.45 -31.63 7.49
N LEU A 72 17.76 -31.93 7.47
CA LEU A 72 18.66 -31.47 6.40
C LEU A 72 18.23 -32.03 5.05
N GLU A 73 18.00 -33.35 4.98
CA GLU A 73 17.53 -34.03 3.76
C GLU A 73 16.22 -33.41 3.26
N LEU A 74 15.24 -33.23 4.16
CA LEU A 74 13.98 -32.63 3.80
C LEU A 74 14.15 -31.22 3.24
N ALA A 75 15.00 -30.41 3.87
CA ALA A 75 15.25 -29.03 3.44
C ALA A 75 15.97 -29.00 2.07
N GLU A 76 16.88 -29.93 1.79
CA GLU A 76 17.54 -30.05 0.50
C GLU A 76 16.57 -30.50 -0.59
N ASP A 77 15.75 -31.53 -0.33
CA ASP A 77 14.78 -32.05 -1.28
C ASP A 77 13.69 -30.97 -1.60
N LEU A 78 13.13 -30.31 -0.60
CA LEU A 78 12.15 -29.24 -0.83
C LEU A 78 12.75 -28.05 -1.60
N THR A 79 14.01 -27.70 -1.30
CA THR A 79 14.72 -26.63 -2.03
C THR A 79 14.92 -27.03 -3.50
N ALA A 80 15.33 -28.26 -3.77
CA ALA A 80 15.52 -28.74 -5.13
C ALA A 80 14.20 -28.75 -5.92
N ARG A 81 13.10 -29.22 -5.32
CA ARG A 81 11.76 -29.21 -5.93
C ARG A 81 11.27 -27.78 -6.19
N ALA A 82 11.41 -26.87 -5.22
CA ALA A 82 11.02 -25.48 -5.40
C ALA A 82 11.84 -24.78 -6.50
N LEU A 83 13.17 -25.03 -6.55
CA LEU A 83 14.03 -24.52 -7.63
C LEU A 83 13.64 -25.07 -9.01
N ALA A 84 13.25 -26.35 -9.08
CA ALA A 84 12.76 -26.95 -10.32
C ALA A 84 11.44 -26.31 -10.81
N GLY A 85 10.60 -25.79 -9.90
CA GLY A 85 9.39 -25.04 -10.20
C GLY A 85 9.62 -23.56 -10.51
N CYS A 86 10.84 -23.05 -10.44
CA CYS A 86 11.16 -21.67 -10.74
C CYS A 86 11.28 -21.41 -12.23
N VAL A 87 10.90 -20.20 -12.64
CA VAL A 87 11.09 -19.64 -13.99
C VAL A 87 12.32 -18.73 -13.98
N PRO A 88 13.31 -18.93 -14.86
CA PRO A 88 14.46 -18.05 -14.95
C PRO A 88 14.06 -16.70 -15.60
N LEU A 89 14.42 -15.59 -14.95
CA LEU A 89 14.20 -14.23 -15.48
C LEU A 89 15.27 -13.81 -16.48
N LEU A 90 16.46 -14.40 -16.39
CA LEU A 90 17.61 -14.06 -17.23
C LEU A 90 18.08 -15.31 -17.98
N GLY A 91 18.23 -15.18 -19.29
CA GLY A 91 18.67 -16.28 -20.18
C GLY A 91 20.17 -16.63 -20.06
N ARG A 92 20.88 -16.08 -19.07
CA ARG A 92 22.33 -16.34 -18.84
C ARG A 92 22.51 -17.44 -17.80
N ARG A 93 23.46 -18.35 -18.07
CA ARG A 93 23.94 -19.35 -17.11
C ARG A 93 25.10 -18.77 -16.29
N GLY A 94 25.31 -19.29 -15.06
CA GLY A 94 26.44 -18.89 -14.23
C GLY A 94 26.35 -17.50 -13.62
N LEU A 95 25.13 -17.05 -13.31
CA LEU A 95 24.95 -15.81 -12.60
C LEU A 95 25.48 -15.91 -11.16
N PRO A 96 26.06 -14.81 -10.62
CA PRO A 96 26.43 -14.74 -9.21
C PRO A 96 25.26 -15.08 -8.29
N GLU A 97 25.49 -15.81 -7.22
CA GLU A 97 24.45 -16.31 -6.30
C GLU A 97 23.57 -15.21 -5.67
N HIS A 98 24.10 -13.99 -5.53
CA HIS A 98 23.37 -12.86 -4.97
C HIS A 98 22.36 -12.25 -5.95
N ILE A 99 22.41 -12.60 -7.24
CA ILE A 99 21.47 -12.09 -8.24
C ILE A 99 20.15 -12.84 -8.13
N ARG A 100 19.06 -12.09 -7.98
CA ARG A 100 17.70 -12.61 -7.97
C ARG A 100 17.19 -12.80 -9.39
N ALA A 101 17.51 -13.93 -9.96
CA ALA A 101 17.24 -14.26 -11.36
C ALA A 101 16.13 -15.31 -11.55
N LEU A 102 15.41 -15.65 -10.49
CA LEU A 102 14.33 -16.64 -10.51
C LEU A 102 13.00 -15.98 -10.11
N THR A 103 11.93 -16.53 -10.64
CA THR A 103 10.54 -16.19 -10.27
C THR A 103 9.67 -17.46 -10.31
N SER A 104 8.35 -17.36 -10.13
CA SER A 104 7.40 -18.46 -10.34
C SER A 104 6.45 -18.17 -11.48
N GLN A 105 5.84 -19.21 -12.04
CA GLN A 105 4.81 -19.05 -13.06
C GLN A 105 3.63 -18.22 -12.55
N GLN A 106 3.23 -18.41 -11.30
CA GLN A 106 2.15 -17.62 -10.67
C GLN A 106 2.44 -16.11 -10.69
N VAL A 107 3.68 -15.69 -10.43
CA VAL A 107 4.08 -14.28 -10.50
C VAL A 107 3.98 -13.77 -11.93
N VAL A 108 4.48 -14.55 -12.90
CA VAL A 108 4.42 -14.22 -14.33
C VAL A 108 2.95 -14.09 -14.79
N ASP A 109 2.10 -15.01 -14.37
CA ASP A 109 0.67 -15.02 -14.75
C ASP A 109 -0.08 -13.79 -14.22
N VAL A 110 0.21 -13.37 -12.99
CA VAL A 110 -0.38 -12.14 -12.41
C VAL A 110 0.04 -10.90 -13.18
N GLU A 111 1.33 -10.79 -13.53
CA GLU A 111 1.84 -9.65 -14.30
C GLU A 111 1.30 -9.66 -15.74
N ALA A 112 1.18 -10.85 -16.35
CA ALA A 112 0.60 -11.00 -17.68
C ALA A 112 -0.90 -10.62 -17.71
N ASP A 113 -1.68 -11.03 -16.70
CA ASP A 113 -3.10 -10.67 -16.58
C ASP A 113 -3.27 -9.15 -16.38
N LEU A 114 -2.45 -8.53 -15.51
CA LEU A 114 -2.45 -7.08 -15.34
C LEU A 114 -2.11 -6.35 -16.65
N THR A 115 -1.06 -6.79 -17.34
CA THR A 115 -0.64 -6.24 -18.63
C THR A 115 -1.76 -6.33 -19.67
N ALA A 116 -2.38 -7.50 -19.80
CA ALA A 116 -3.50 -7.69 -20.74
C ALA A 116 -4.68 -6.75 -20.44
N ARG A 117 -4.99 -6.53 -19.16
CA ARG A 117 -6.06 -5.60 -18.74
C ARG A 117 -5.71 -4.15 -19.03
N PHE A 118 -4.47 -3.73 -18.81
CA PHE A 118 -4.03 -2.38 -19.13
C PHE A 118 -4.08 -2.12 -20.64
N ILE A 119 -3.56 -3.03 -21.46
CA ILE A 119 -3.63 -2.95 -22.93
C ILE A 119 -5.09 -2.93 -23.40
N GLY A 120 -5.94 -3.85 -22.90
CA GLY A 120 -7.34 -3.92 -23.30
C GLY A 120 -8.15 -2.67 -22.91
N ARG A 121 -7.75 -1.96 -21.86
CA ARG A 121 -8.38 -0.69 -21.45
C ARG A 121 -7.83 0.50 -22.25
N ALA A 122 -6.55 0.51 -22.60
CA ALA A 122 -5.93 1.54 -23.44
C ALA A 122 -6.46 1.49 -24.88
N ALA A 123 -6.58 0.28 -25.44
CA ALA A 123 -7.03 0.09 -26.83
C ALA A 123 -8.55 0.27 -27.04
N ALA A 124 -9.35 0.29 -25.95
CA ALA A 124 -10.79 0.38 -26.11
C ALA A 124 -11.22 1.80 -26.49
N PRO A 125 -11.92 1.99 -27.62
CA PRO A 125 -12.41 3.30 -28.00
C PRO A 125 -13.31 3.85 -26.89
N SER A 126 -13.19 5.14 -26.64
CA SER A 126 -14.05 5.91 -25.72
C SER A 126 -15.51 5.69 -26.14
N ARG A 127 -16.26 4.87 -25.39
CA ARG A 127 -17.69 4.66 -25.70
C ARG A 127 -18.43 5.88 -25.19
N THR A 128 -18.93 6.69 -26.10
CA THR A 128 -19.96 7.68 -25.81
C THR A 128 -21.15 6.93 -25.19
N LEU A 129 -21.42 7.14 -23.91
CA LEU A 129 -22.62 6.62 -23.27
C LEU A 129 -23.84 7.30 -23.91
N PRO A 130 -24.92 6.57 -24.23
CA PRO A 130 -26.13 7.19 -24.79
C PRO A 130 -26.70 8.17 -23.79
N GLY A 131 -26.68 9.45 -24.11
CA GLY A 131 -27.14 10.55 -23.25
C GLY A 131 -26.21 11.77 -23.21
N ASN A 132 -25.09 11.72 -23.90
CA ASN A 132 -24.19 12.87 -23.96
C ASN A 132 -24.58 13.83 -25.10
N VAL A 133 -24.81 15.09 -24.76
CA VAL A 133 -24.96 16.20 -25.71
C VAL A 133 -23.73 16.22 -26.63
N PRO A 134 -23.86 16.25 -27.96
CA PRO A 134 -22.71 16.19 -28.84
C PRO A 134 -21.82 17.41 -28.59
N ALA A 135 -20.57 17.18 -28.22
CA ALA A 135 -19.53 18.17 -28.37
C ALA A 135 -19.45 18.48 -29.88
N SER A 136 -19.85 19.66 -30.27
CA SER A 136 -19.74 20.13 -31.64
C SER A 136 -18.30 19.98 -32.10
N ALA A 137 -18.10 19.04 -33.01
CA ALA A 137 -16.81 18.73 -33.62
C ALA A 137 -16.37 19.93 -34.46
N HIS A 138 -15.48 20.74 -33.92
CA HIS A 138 -14.60 21.58 -34.72
C HIS A 138 -13.26 20.86 -34.83
N PRO A 139 -12.75 20.54 -36.04
CA PRO A 139 -11.43 20.01 -36.24
C PRO A 139 -10.42 21.09 -35.84
N GLY A 140 -9.78 20.95 -34.70
CA GLY A 140 -8.79 21.89 -34.17
C GLY A 140 -8.95 22.31 -32.70
N ALA A 141 -10.01 21.91 -32.02
CA ALA A 141 -10.18 22.20 -30.61
C ALA A 141 -9.37 21.20 -29.76
N HIS A 142 -8.43 21.69 -28.96
CA HIS A 142 -7.75 20.91 -27.94
C HIS A 142 -8.80 20.36 -26.95
N PRO A 143 -8.66 19.10 -26.43
CA PRO A 143 -9.67 18.44 -25.58
C PRO A 143 -10.02 19.16 -24.26
N GLY A 144 -9.39 20.30 -23.97
CA GLY A 144 -9.68 21.15 -22.80
C GLY A 144 -10.66 22.32 -23.04
N GLU A 145 -10.94 22.73 -24.28
CA GLU A 145 -11.67 23.97 -24.54
C GLU A 145 -13.19 23.83 -24.40
N GLY A 146 -13.75 22.66 -24.61
CA GLY A 146 -15.20 22.42 -24.48
C GLY A 146 -15.71 22.42 -23.02
N LEU A 147 -14.85 22.18 -22.04
CA LEU A 147 -15.17 22.16 -20.62
C LEU A 147 -14.85 23.50 -19.92
N ALA A 148 -14.00 24.33 -20.50
CA ALA A 148 -13.58 25.61 -19.91
C ALA A 148 -14.72 26.65 -19.85
N GLY A 149 -15.79 26.51 -20.65
CA GLY A 149 -16.92 27.44 -20.68
C GLY A 149 -18.05 27.20 -19.68
N ALA A 150 -18.01 26.14 -18.89
CA ALA A 150 -19.15 25.68 -18.07
C ALA A 150 -19.09 26.08 -16.59
N GLY A 151 -18.42 27.16 -16.19
CA GLY A 151 -18.39 27.67 -14.79
C GLY A 151 -17.93 26.58 -13.77
N LEU A 152 -16.95 25.77 -14.14
CA LEU A 152 -16.58 24.54 -13.45
C LEU A 152 -15.82 24.73 -12.13
N GLY A 153 -15.67 25.96 -11.61
CA GLY A 153 -14.96 26.19 -10.35
C GLY A 153 -13.50 25.72 -10.38
N TRP A 154 -12.85 25.81 -11.56
CA TRP A 154 -11.42 25.48 -11.75
C TRP A 154 -10.51 26.68 -11.48
N ASP A 155 -11.11 27.75 -10.89
CA ASP A 155 -10.37 28.92 -10.44
C ASP A 155 -9.36 28.47 -9.37
N GLY A 156 -8.08 28.72 -9.62
CA GLY A 156 -6.98 28.31 -8.75
C GLY A 156 -6.29 26.99 -9.13
N LEU A 157 -6.75 26.27 -10.16
CA LEU A 157 -5.99 25.13 -10.71
C LEU A 157 -4.98 25.62 -11.74
N ASP A 158 -3.79 25.03 -11.74
CA ASP A 158 -2.81 25.24 -12.82
C ASP A 158 -3.22 24.49 -14.11
N ALA A 159 -2.46 24.70 -15.19
CA ALA A 159 -2.78 24.11 -16.50
C ALA A 159 -2.70 22.57 -16.47
N GLY A 160 -1.70 22.00 -15.78
CA GLY A 160 -1.54 20.54 -15.62
C GLY A 160 -2.68 19.93 -14.82
N GLN A 161 -3.07 20.58 -13.73
CA GLN A 161 -4.20 20.14 -12.92
C GLN A 161 -5.51 20.17 -13.71
N ARG A 162 -5.76 21.24 -14.50
CA ARG A 162 -6.94 21.32 -15.38
C ARG A 162 -6.95 20.21 -16.43
N GLN A 163 -5.81 19.91 -17.05
CA GLN A 163 -5.68 18.80 -18.01
C GLN A 163 -6.01 17.46 -17.36
N VAL A 164 -5.50 17.20 -16.15
CA VAL A 164 -5.79 15.97 -15.40
C VAL A 164 -7.28 15.86 -15.04
N VAL A 165 -7.91 16.95 -14.58
CA VAL A 165 -9.34 16.98 -14.30
C VAL A 165 -10.17 16.69 -15.56
N ALA A 166 -9.82 17.31 -16.68
CA ALA A 166 -10.50 17.08 -17.97
C ALA A 166 -10.39 15.62 -18.43
N ALA A 167 -9.20 15.02 -18.33
CA ALA A 167 -8.99 13.62 -18.69
C ALA A 167 -9.76 12.66 -17.76
N MET A 168 -9.74 12.90 -16.44
CA MET A 168 -10.49 12.11 -15.47
C MET A 168 -12.01 12.24 -15.64
N ALA A 169 -12.51 13.41 -16.00
CA ALA A 169 -13.92 13.64 -16.31
C ALA A 169 -14.33 13.14 -17.70
N GLY A 170 -13.38 12.87 -18.59
CA GLY A 170 -13.59 12.30 -19.92
C GLY A 170 -14.01 10.82 -19.89
N ASP A 171 -13.81 10.10 -20.99
CA ASP A 171 -14.32 8.73 -21.17
C ASP A 171 -13.20 7.66 -21.23
N HIS A 172 -11.95 8.05 -21.03
CA HIS A 172 -10.84 7.11 -21.02
C HIS A 172 -11.03 6.02 -19.95
N ARG A 173 -10.81 4.77 -20.35
CA ARG A 173 -11.03 3.60 -19.46
C ARG A 173 -9.86 3.34 -18.52
N LEU A 174 -8.66 3.82 -18.90
CA LEU A 174 -7.44 3.78 -18.07
C LEU A 174 -6.79 5.16 -18.14
N LEU A 175 -6.40 5.70 -16.99
CA LEU A 175 -5.59 6.90 -16.87
C LEU A 175 -4.44 6.62 -15.92
N VAL A 176 -3.28 7.16 -16.22
CA VAL A 176 -2.10 7.10 -15.34
C VAL A 176 -1.65 8.53 -15.05
N ILE A 177 -1.68 8.91 -13.79
CA ILE A 177 -1.33 10.27 -13.36
C ILE A 177 -0.14 10.18 -12.40
N GLU A 178 0.96 10.76 -12.85
CA GLU A 178 2.15 10.87 -12.03
C GLU A 178 2.23 12.25 -11.39
N GLY A 179 2.47 12.30 -10.09
CA GLY A 179 2.61 13.57 -9.39
C GLY A 179 3.49 13.47 -8.16
N ALA A 180 4.45 14.37 -8.06
CA ALA A 180 5.32 14.50 -6.91
C ALA A 180 4.53 14.78 -5.62
N ALA A 181 5.19 14.60 -4.47
CA ALA A 181 4.62 15.04 -3.20
C ALA A 181 4.42 16.56 -3.22
N GLY A 182 3.18 17.01 -2.98
CA GLY A 182 2.84 18.43 -3.00
C GLY A 182 2.48 19.01 -4.36
N ALA A 183 2.31 18.17 -5.39
CA ALA A 183 1.84 18.61 -6.73
C ALA A 183 0.33 18.92 -6.78
N GLY A 184 -0.33 19.10 -5.65
CA GLY A 184 -1.76 19.45 -5.61
C GLY A 184 -2.70 18.32 -6.00
N LYS A 185 -2.27 17.04 -5.88
CA LYS A 185 -3.12 15.87 -6.18
C LYS A 185 -4.50 15.97 -5.53
N THR A 186 -4.56 16.24 -4.25
CA THR A 186 -5.83 16.33 -3.50
C THR A 186 -6.78 17.39 -4.06
N THR A 187 -6.27 18.56 -4.41
CA THR A 187 -7.06 19.64 -5.04
C THR A 187 -7.59 19.20 -6.40
N THR A 188 -6.74 18.55 -7.20
CA THR A 188 -7.12 17.98 -8.50
C THR A 188 -8.21 16.93 -8.35
N LEU A 189 -8.12 16.04 -7.34
CA LEU A 189 -9.12 15.01 -7.08
C LEU A 189 -10.47 15.59 -6.62
N ALA A 190 -10.47 16.64 -5.79
CA ALA A 190 -11.69 17.32 -5.37
C ALA A 190 -12.39 18.01 -6.56
N ALA A 191 -11.63 18.66 -7.45
CA ALA A 191 -12.15 19.21 -8.69
C ALA A 191 -12.70 18.13 -9.63
N THR A 192 -12.01 17.01 -9.77
CA THR A 192 -12.46 15.84 -10.55
C THR A 192 -13.78 15.30 -10.02
N ARG A 193 -13.92 15.15 -8.69
CA ARG A 193 -15.18 14.73 -8.09
C ARG A 193 -16.32 15.67 -8.50
N THR A 194 -16.13 16.98 -8.36
CA THR A 194 -17.14 17.97 -8.74
C THR A 194 -17.51 17.88 -10.23
N ALA A 195 -16.54 17.64 -11.11
CA ALA A 195 -16.79 17.47 -12.54
C ALA A 195 -17.60 16.21 -12.85
N LEU A 196 -17.28 15.08 -12.19
CA LEU A 196 -18.01 13.82 -12.34
C LEU A 196 -19.42 13.88 -11.76
N ASP A 197 -19.62 14.51 -10.60
CA ASP A 197 -20.94 14.68 -9.96
C ASP A 197 -21.90 15.42 -10.91
N ARG A 198 -21.43 16.45 -11.63
CA ARG A 198 -22.23 17.17 -12.63
C ARG A 198 -22.64 16.31 -13.82
N GLN A 199 -21.88 15.26 -14.12
CA GLN A 199 -22.19 14.28 -15.17
C GLN A 199 -23.04 13.11 -14.66
N GLY A 200 -23.46 13.11 -13.39
CA GLY A 200 -24.14 11.99 -12.74
C GLY A 200 -23.25 10.75 -12.55
N ARG A 201 -21.91 10.91 -12.60
CA ARG A 201 -20.92 9.86 -12.43
C ARG A 201 -20.26 9.99 -11.07
N ARG A 202 -19.78 8.89 -10.50
CA ARG A 202 -19.16 8.89 -9.18
C ARG A 202 -17.64 8.74 -9.27
N LEU A 203 -16.95 9.42 -8.36
CA LEU A 203 -15.57 9.15 -8.02
C LEU A 203 -15.54 8.22 -6.80
N VAL A 204 -14.87 7.07 -6.92
CA VAL A 204 -14.58 6.16 -5.81
C VAL A 204 -13.08 6.09 -5.62
N VAL A 205 -12.59 6.57 -4.48
CA VAL A 205 -11.16 6.60 -4.20
C VAL A 205 -10.75 5.35 -3.46
N VAL A 206 -9.65 4.74 -3.88
CA VAL A 206 -9.03 3.59 -3.21
C VAL A 206 -7.58 3.91 -2.91
N THR A 207 -7.12 3.54 -1.73
CA THR A 207 -5.74 3.74 -1.29
C THR A 207 -5.16 2.45 -0.72
N PRO A 208 -3.83 2.27 -0.69
CA PRO A 208 -3.21 1.07 -0.12
C PRO A 208 -3.51 0.88 1.37
N THR A 209 -3.77 1.95 2.14
CA THR A 209 -3.98 1.89 3.58
C THR A 209 -5.28 2.54 4.03
N LEU A 210 -5.90 2.02 5.09
CA LEU A 210 -7.12 2.60 5.66
C LEU A 210 -6.92 4.05 6.15
N LYS A 211 -5.75 4.37 6.72
CA LYS A 211 -5.45 5.74 7.18
C LYS A 211 -5.45 6.73 6.00
N ALA A 212 -4.85 6.35 4.88
CA ALA A 212 -4.87 7.20 3.68
C ALA A 212 -6.28 7.34 3.11
N ALA A 213 -7.09 6.28 3.12
CA ALA A 213 -8.49 6.34 2.71
C ALA A 213 -9.31 7.33 3.56
N THR A 214 -9.16 7.30 4.88
CA THR A 214 -9.84 8.23 5.78
C THR A 214 -9.48 9.69 5.47
N ILE A 215 -8.18 9.96 5.22
CA ILE A 215 -7.71 11.30 4.85
C ILE A 215 -8.27 11.71 3.49
N ALA A 216 -8.21 10.81 2.49
CA ALA A 216 -8.74 11.07 1.16
C ALA A 216 -10.25 11.36 1.19
N ALA A 217 -11.04 10.60 1.97
CA ALA A 217 -12.46 10.84 2.13
C ALA A 217 -12.75 12.25 2.65
N GLN A 218 -12.00 12.72 3.66
CA GLN A 218 -12.15 14.05 4.23
C GLN A 218 -11.75 15.17 3.27
N GLN A 219 -10.63 14.98 2.57
CA GLN A 219 -10.04 16.03 1.73
C GLN A 219 -10.68 16.13 0.34
N VAL A 220 -11.02 14.99 -0.27
CA VAL A 220 -11.65 14.93 -1.60
C VAL A 220 -13.18 15.03 -1.50
N GLY A 221 -13.74 14.58 -0.37
CA GLY A 221 -15.20 14.53 -0.15
C GLY A 221 -15.89 13.43 -0.96
N ALA A 222 -15.15 12.44 -1.47
CA ALA A 222 -15.66 11.27 -2.19
C ALA A 222 -15.61 10.02 -1.30
N PRO A 223 -16.43 8.97 -1.58
CA PRO A 223 -16.25 7.67 -0.95
C PRO A 223 -14.82 7.18 -1.13
N ALA A 224 -14.16 6.83 -0.03
CA ALA A 224 -12.78 6.36 -0.07
C ALA A 224 -12.59 5.12 0.82
N PHE A 225 -11.89 4.13 0.29
CA PHE A 225 -11.72 2.82 0.90
C PHE A 225 -10.26 2.36 0.79
N SER A 226 -9.85 1.42 1.64
CA SER A 226 -8.60 0.71 1.40
C SER A 226 -8.77 -0.32 0.28
N ALA A 227 -7.70 -0.59 -0.48
CA ALA A 227 -7.69 -1.61 -1.54
C ALA A 227 -8.11 -2.98 -0.98
N ALA A 228 -7.58 -3.35 0.18
CA ALA A 228 -7.93 -4.58 0.86
C ALA A 228 -9.42 -4.65 1.22
N TRP A 229 -10.02 -3.56 1.73
CA TRP A 229 -11.45 -3.55 2.06
C TRP A 229 -12.31 -3.73 0.81
N LEU A 230 -12.02 -2.99 -0.27
CA LEU A 230 -12.81 -3.11 -1.51
C LEU A 230 -12.69 -4.51 -2.13
N ALA A 231 -11.48 -5.07 -2.18
CA ALA A 231 -11.27 -6.45 -2.64
C ALA A 231 -12.05 -7.46 -1.78
N HIS A 232 -12.00 -7.32 -0.44
CA HIS A 232 -12.74 -8.18 0.48
C HIS A 232 -14.26 -8.11 0.25
N GLN A 233 -14.80 -6.90 0.05
CA GLN A 233 -16.22 -6.71 -0.27
C GLN A 233 -16.64 -7.42 -1.56
N HIS A 234 -15.74 -7.54 -2.53
CA HIS A 234 -15.98 -8.25 -3.80
C HIS A 234 -15.61 -9.74 -3.77
N GLY A 235 -15.54 -10.32 -2.57
CA GLY A 235 -15.35 -11.75 -2.35
C GLY A 235 -13.90 -12.22 -2.31
N TYR A 236 -12.92 -11.34 -2.49
CA TYR A 236 -11.53 -11.76 -2.40
C TYR A 236 -11.14 -12.10 -0.96
N ARG A 237 -10.40 -13.18 -0.81
CA ARG A 237 -9.81 -13.66 0.44
C ARG A 237 -8.36 -14.01 0.19
N TRP A 238 -7.52 -13.73 1.16
CA TRP A 238 -6.09 -14.09 1.11
C TRP A 238 -5.63 -14.55 2.48
N ASN A 239 -4.66 -15.45 2.49
CA ASN A 239 -4.03 -15.96 3.70
C ASN A 239 -2.63 -15.36 3.91
N THR A 240 -2.00 -15.74 5.02
CA THR A 240 -0.62 -15.31 5.35
C THR A 240 0.43 -15.85 4.38
N ASP A 241 0.11 -16.88 3.64
CA ASP A 241 0.99 -17.52 2.66
C ASP A 241 0.92 -16.84 1.28
N GLY A 242 -0.01 -15.89 1.10
CA GLY A 242 -0.15 -15.12 -0.13
C GLY A 242 -1.05 -15.78 -1.17
N GLU A 243 -1.84 -16.78 -0.78
CA GLU A 243 -2.86 -17.33 -1.66
C GLU A 243 -4.09 -16.44 -1.70
N TRP A 244 -4.55 -16.16 -2.91
CA TRP A 244 -5.74 -15.37 -3.17
C TRP A 244 -6.85 -16.25 -3.74
N THR A 245 -8.02 -16.22 -3.11
CA THR A 245 -9.24 -16.88 -3.57
C THR A 245 -10.34 -15.86 -3.75
N ARG A 246 -11.39 -16.21 -4.52
CA ARG A 246 -12.55 -15.35 -4.71
C ARG A 246 -13.83 -16.14 -4.46
N LEU A 247 -14.60 -15.72 -3.48
CA LEU A 247 -15.92 -16.26 -3.16
C LEU A 247 -16.95 -15.81 -4.21
N ARG A 248 -17.86 -16.71 -4.54
CA ARG A 248 -19.09 -16.43 -5.27
C ARG A 248 -20.23 -16.18 -4.30
N VAL A 249 -21.23 -15.44 -4.73
CA VAL A 249 -22.46 -15.27 -3.93
C VAL A 249 -23.03 -16.66 -3.65
N GLY A 250 -23.26 -16.96 -2.37
CA GLY A 250 -23.69 -18.28 -1.89
C GLY A 250 -22.57 -19.14 -1.28
N ASP A 251 -21.30 -18.82 -1.51
CA ASP A 251 -20.17 -19.54 -0.92
C ASP A 251 -20.05 -19.25 0.59
N LEU A 252 -19.64 -20.26 1.35
CA LEU A 252 -19.29 -20.10 2.76
C LEU A 252 -17.92 -19.40 2.88
N ASP A 253 -17.88 -18.30 3.58
CA ASP A 253 -16.63 -17.59 3.87
C ASP A 253 -15.83 -18.33 4.96
N PRO A 254 -14.64 -18.87 4.66
CA PRO A 254 -13.86 -19.64 5.61
C PRO A 254 -13.32 -18.80 6.78
N LEU A 255 -13.26 -17.46 6.64
CA LEU A 255 -12.78 -16.57 7.69
C LEU A 255 -13.87 -16.19 8.70
N THR A 256 -15.11 -16.06 8.24
CA THR A 256 -16.22 -15.59 9.08
C THR A 256 -17.25 -16.67 9.42
N GLY A 257 -17.27 -17.78 8.69
CA GLY A 257 -18.29 -18.82 8.80
C GLY A 257 -19.66 -18.40 8.27
N HIS A 258 -19.78 -17.24 7.60
CA HIS A 258 -21.03 -16.75 7.03
C HIS A 258 -21.08 -16.95 5.52
N THR A 259 -22.26 -17.06 4.97
CA THR A 259 -22.46 -17.10 3.52
C THR A 259 -22.16 -15.72 2.92
N TYR A 260 -21.32 -15.68 1.88
CA TYR A 260 -21.03 -14.44 1.16
C TYR A 260 -22.24 -14.04 0.31
N THR A 261 -22.79 -12.85 0.56
CA THR A 261 -24.01 -12.32 -0.09
C THR A 261 -23.71 -11.29 -1.18
N GLY A 262 -22.45 -11.06 -1.50
CA GLY A 262 -22.02 -10.00 -2.41
C GLY A 262 -21.52 -8.75 -1.68
N PRO A 263 -21.03 -7.76 -2.44
CA PRO A 263 -20.51 -6.51 -1.86
C PRO A 263 -21.63 -5.67 -1.26
N ALA A 264 -21.32 -4.98 -0.16
CA ALA A 264 -22.21 -4.00 0.44
C ALA A 264 -22.56 -2.87 -0.56
N PRO A 265 -23.72 -2.20 -0.44
CA PRO A 265 -24.14 -1.15 -1.38
C PRO A 265 -23.11 -0.03 -1.57
N GLY A 266 -22.36 0.35 -0.51
CA GLY A 266 -21.30 1.35 -0.58
C GLY A 266 -20.06 0.92 -1.37
N ALA A 267 -19.83 -0.39 -1.52
CA ALA A 267 -18.73 -0.97 -2.28
C ALA A 267 -19.09 -1.25 -3.75
N MET A 268 -20.38 -1.18 -4.11
CA MET A 268 -20.83 -1.43 -5.47
C MET A 268 -20.38 -0.31 -6.40
N LEU A 269 -19.70 -0.69 -7.50
CA LEU A 269 -19.40 0.21 -8.60
C LEU A 269 -20.53 0.14 -9.66
N LYS A 270 -20.68 1.22 -10.39
CA LYS A 270 -21.59 1.32 -11.53
C LYS A 270 -20.83 1.55 -12.83
N ALA A 271 -21.43 1.22 -13.94
CA ALA A 271 -20.86 1.52 -15.24
C ALA A 271 -20.60 3.03 -15.38
N GLY A 272 -19.38 3.38 -15.81
CA GLY A 272 -18.94 4.77 -15.94
C GLY A 272 -18.41 5.43 -14.66
N ASP A 273 -18.56 4.84 -13.47
CA ASP A 273 -17.87 5.31 -12.26
C ASP A 273 -16.36 5.35 -12.50
N LEU A 274 -15.66 6.28 -11.86
CA LEU A 274 -14.21 6.33 -11.85
C LEU A 274 -13.66 5.72 -10.56
N LEU A 275 -13.07 4.53 -10.68
CA LEU A 275 -12.28 3.91 -9.61
C LEU A 275 -10.89 4.52 -9.64
N LEU A 276 -10.58 5.37 -8.70
CA LEU A 276 -9.30 6.05 -8.58
C LEU A 276 -8.46 5.41 -7.51
N VAL A 277 -7.28 4.92 -7.87
CA VAL A 277 -6.29 4.40 -6.94
C VAL A 277 -5.28 5.50 -6.65
N ASP A 278 -5.35 6.09 -5.46
CA ASP A 278 -4.35 7.06 -5.00
C ASP A 278 -3.19 6.34 -4.32
N GLU A 279 -1.98 6.88 -4.43
CA GLU A 279 -0.71 6.28 -4.04
C GLU A 279 -0.48 4.90 -4.72
N ALA A 280 -0.85 4.78 -6.00
CA ALA A 280 -0.76 3.54 -6.78
C ALA A 280 0.66 2.95 -6.89
N GLY A 281 1.71 3.75 -6.69
CA GLY A 281 3.09 3.28 -6.60
C GLY A 281 3.35 2.34 -5.41
N MET A 282 2.49 2.40 -4.38
CA MET A 282 2.55 1.53 -3.20
C MET A 282 1.59 0.34 -3.26
N LEU A 283 0.83 0.19 -4.34
CA LEU A 283 -0.10 -0.92 -4.52
C LEU A 283 0.66 -2.17 -4.97
N ASP A 284 0.39 -3.31 -4.34
CA ASP A 284 0.92 -4.60 -4.79
C ASP A 284 0.13 -5.16 -5.99
N GLN A 285 0.76 -6.06 -6.74
CA GLN A 285 0.19 -6.59 -7.98
C GLN A 285 -1.08 -7.42 -7.77
N ASP A 286 -1.20 -8.16 -6.66
CA ASP A 286 -2.39 -8.98 -6.37
C ASP A 286 -3.59 -8.08 -6.05
N SER A 287 -3.41 -7.07 -5.21
CA SER A 287 -4.42 -6.05 -4.93
C SER A 287 -4.81 -5.29 -6.20
N ALA A 288 -3.83 -4.91 -7.04
CA ALA A 288 -4.09 -4.24 -8.31
C ALA A 288 -4.93 -5.12 -9.24
N ARG A 289 -4.57 -6.41 -9.38
CA ARG A 289 -5.32 -7.38 -10.18
C ARG A 289 -6.76 -7.50 -9.69
N ALA A 290 -6.97 -7.61 -8.38
CA ALA A 290 -8.31 -7.67 -7.80
C ALA A 290 -9.13 -6.41 -8.15
N LEU A 291 -8.55 -5.21 -7.99
CA LEU A 291 -9.22 -3.94 -8.33
C LEU A 291 -9.54 -3.84 -9.83
N MET A 292 -8.62 -4.27 -10.71
CA MET A 292 -8.85 -4.29 -12.15
C MET A 292 -9.99 -5.23 -12.54
N VAL A 293 -10.05 -6.45 -11.94
CA VAL A 293 -11.15 -7.40 -12.16
C VAL A 293 -12.48 -6.82 -11.67
N ILE A 294 -12.50 -6.16 -10.52
CA ILE A 294 -13.69 -5.49 -9.99
C ILE A 294 -14.16 -4.40 -10.96
N ALA A 295 -13.25 -3.56 -11.42
CA ALA A 295 -13.56 -2.50 -12.37
C ALA A 295 -14.07 -3.04 -13.72
N ASP A 296 -13.50 -4.15 -14.23
CA ASP A 296 -13.97 -4.81 -15.45
C ASP A 296 -15.36 -5.38 -15.29
N THR A 297 -15.64 -6.07 -14.17
CA THR A 297 -16.93 -6.67 -13.86
C THR A 297 -18.06 -5.63 -13.84
N HIS A 298 -17.76 -4.41 -13.38
CA HIS A 298 -18.73 -3.32 -13.24
C HIS A 298 -18.65 -2.27 -14.37
N HIS A 299 -17.82 -2.49 -15.37
CA HIS A 299 -17.57 -1.52 -16.44
C HIS A 299 -17.17 -0.13 -15.91
N ALA A 300 -16.48 -0.10 -14.78
CA ALA A 300 -15.94 1.11 -14.20
C ALA A 300 -14.62 1.52 -14.90
N ARG A 301 -14.36 2.80 -14.94
CA ARG A 301 -13.11 3.39 -15.43
C ARG A 301 -12.07 3.32 -14.31
N VAL A 302 -10.80 3.35 -14.65
CA VAL A 302 -9.70 3.29 -13.68
C VAL A 302 -8.75 4.45 -13.88
N ALA A 303 -8.38 5.14 -12.80
CA ALA A 303 -7.28 6.08 -12.76
C ALA A 303 -6.27 5.63 -11.70
N LEU A 304 -5.01 5.46 -12.11
CA LEU A 304 -3.89 5.18 -11.21
C LEU A 304 -3.12 6.47 -10.95
N VAL A 305 -3.14 6.95 -9.73
CA VAL A 305 -2.49 8.20 -9.31
C VAL A 305 -1.39 7.87 -8.34
N GLY A 306 -0.19 8.38 -8.55
CA GLY A 306 0.92 8.09 -7.65
C GLY A 306 2.23 8.75 -8.04
N ASP A 307 3.27 8.33 -7.37
CA ASP A 307 4.64 8.72 -7.64
C ASP A 307 5.52 7.46 -7.67
N ARG A 308 6.01 7.10 -8.86
CA ARG A 308 6.85 5.90 -9.06
C ARG A 308 8.21 5.99 -8.35
N HIS A 309 8.64 7.18 -7.99
CA HIS A 309 9.91 7.43 -7.29
C HIS A 309 9.80 7.36 -5.76
N ARG A 310 8.61 7.10 -5.23
CA ARG A 310 8.38 6.85 -3.79
C ARG A 310 8.75 5.41 -3.41
N LEU A 311 8.62 5.13 -2.11
CA LEU A 311 8.82 3.78 -1.58
C LEU A 311 7.93 2.79 -2.32
N PRO A 312 8.48 1.64 -2.76
CA PRO A 312 7.72 0.61 -3.44
C PRO A 312 6.69 -0.04 -2.49
N ALA A 313 5.79 -0.82 -3.07
CA ALA A 313 4.84 -1.63 -2.33
C ALA A 313 5.54 -2.59 -1.34
N VAL A 314 4.86 -2.95 -0.27
CA VAL A 314 5.32 -3.97 0.70
C VAL A 314 5.22 -5.38 0.10
N GLY A 315 4.74 -5.60 -1.05
CA GLY A 315 4.68 -6.85 -1.79
C GLY A 315 5.32 -6.70 -3.15
N ARG A 316 4.78 -7.39 -4.14
CA ARG A 316 5.17 -7.22 -5.54
C ARG A 316 4.66 -5.88 -6.06
N GLY A 317 5.54 -4.91 -6.18
CA GLY A 317 5.24 -3.56 -6.65
C GLY A 317 5.32 -3.43 -8.19
N GLY A 318 5.52 -2.18 -8.64
CA GLY A 318 5.69 -1.84 -10.06
C GLY A 318 4.40 -1.68 -10.84
N VAL A 319 3.23 -1.65 -10.18
CA VAL A 319 1.92 -1.52 -10.83
C VAL A 319 1.82 -0.23 -11.65
N LEU A 320 2.27 0.89 -11.09
CA LEU A 320 2.21 2.20 -11.77
C LEU A 320 3.14 2.23 -12.99
N ASP A 321 4.35 1.65 -12.88
CA ASP A 321 5.29 1.53 -14.01
C ASP A 321 4.75 0.63 -15.11
N LEU A 322 4.14 -0.49 -14.71
CA LEU A 322 3.54 -1.43 -15.65
C LEU A 322 2.37 -0.77 -16.40
N ALA A 323 1.50 -0.07 -15.68
CA ALA A 323 0.38 0.66 -16.28
C ALA A 323 0.86 1.76 -17.22
N ALA A 324 1.84 2.57 -16.82
CA ALA A 324 2.40 3.65 -17.65
C ALA A 324 3.06 3.14 -18.94
N ARG A 325 3.61 1.92 -18.93
CA ARG A 325 4.21 1.31 -20.12
C ARG A 325 3.18 0.97 -21.19
N TRP A 326 1.95 0.61 -20.79
CA TRP A 326 0.92 0.09 -21.66
C TRP A 326 -0.29 1.01 -21.85
N ALA A 327 -0.41 2.07 -21.04
CA ALA A 327 -1.44 3.08 -21.23
C ALA A 327 -1.13 3.93 -22.47
N ASP A 328 -2.17 4.51 -23.05
CA ASP A 328 -2.03 5.51 -24.10
C ASP A 328 -1.18 6.70 -23.58
N PRO A 329 -0.14 7.14 -24.31
CA PRO A 329 0.65 8.31 -23.93
C PRO A 329 -0.18 9.57 -23.67
N GLU A 330 -1.30 9.76 -24.35
CA GLU A 330 -2.19 10.92 -24.17
C GLU A 330 -2.87 10.95 -22.80
N VAL A 331 -2.97 9.79 -22.12
CA VAL A 331 -3.57 9.67 -20.78
C VAL A 331 -2.56 9.35 -19.69
N CYS A 332 -1.27 9.38 -20.02
CA CYS A 332 -0.16 9.37 -19.07
C CYS A 332 0.22 10.81 -18.73
N LEU A 333 -0.41 11.38 -17.70
CA LEU A 333 -0.28 12.80 -17.35
C LEU A 333 0.63 12.98 -16.15
N THR A 334 1.35 14.10 -16.10
CA THR A 334 2.24 14.45 -15.00
C THR A 334 1.84 15.77 -14.39
N LEU A 335 1.72 15.79 -13.05
CA LEU A 335 1.58 17.00 -12.24
C LEU A 335 2.98 17.48 -11.84
N GLU A 336 3.51 18.45 -12.57
CA GLU A 336 4.89 18.92 -12.42
C GLU A 336 5.03 20.00 -11.35
N ALA A 337 4.03 20.89 -11.23
CA ALA A 337 4.08 22.01 -10.31
C ALA A 337 4.02 21.54 -8.84
N VAL A 338 5.01 21.91 -8.04
CA VAL A 338 5.05 21.61 -6.62
C VAL A 338 4.54 22.82 -5.83
N HIS A 339 3.33 22.70 -5.28
CA HIS A 339 2.67 23.77 -4.51
C HIS A 339 2.92 23.69 -2.99
N ARG A 340 3.62 22.65 -2.52
CA ARG A 340 3.78 22.35 -1.10
C ARG A 340 4.73 23.29 -0.36
N PHE A 341 5.69 23.83 -1.07
CA PHE A 341 6.73 24.65 -0.47
C PHE A 341 6.41 26.13 -0.66
N GLY A 342 6.35 26.88 0.43
CA GLY A 342 6.26 28.35 0.39
C GLY A 342 7.50 29.01 -0.21
N ASP A 343 8.62 28.29 -0.23
CA ASP A 343 9.87 28.71 -0.85
C ASP A 343 10.10 27.92 -2.15
N PRO A 344 9.96 28.55 -3.32
CA PRO A 344 10.15 27.88 -4.63
C PRO A 344 11.56 27.30 -4.79
N THR A 345 12.58 27.86 -4.11
CA THR A 345 13.96 27.37 -4.21
C THR A 345 14.15 26.02 -3.52
N TYR A 346 13.24 25.62 -2.62
CA TYR A 346 13.26 24.32 -1.97
C TYR A 346 12.66 23.20 -2.85
N ALA A 347 11.83 23.56 -3.81
CA ALA A 347 11.23 22.58 -4.72
C ALA A 347 12.29 21.89 -5.59
N GLN A 348 13.30 22.63 -6.06
CA GLN A 348 14.35 22.10 -6.93
C GLN A 348 15.16 20.95 -6.30
N PRO A 349 15.73 21.07 -5.09
CA PRO A 349 16.40 19.96 -4.40
C PRO A 349 15.48 18.74 -4.25
N SER A 350 14.21 18.93 -3.90
CA SER A 350 13.24 17.84 -3.75
C SER A 350 12.99 17.10 -5.05
N LEU A 351 12.84 17.80 -6.18
CA LEU A 351 12.67 17.21 -7.50
C LEU A 351 13.95 16.52 -7.98
N SER A 352 15.13 17.09 -7.70
CA SER A 352 16.41 16.48 -8.06
C SER A 352 16.66 15.16 -7.32
N MET A 353 16.18 15.03 -6.08
CA MET A 353 16.21 13.74 -5.36
C MET A 353 15.32 12.70 -6.01
N ARG A 354 14.21 13.12 -6.64
CA ARG A 354 13.24 12.23 -7.26
C ARG A 354 13.71 11.69 -8.62
N THR A 355 14.26 12.56 -9.48
CA THR A 355 14.54 12.24 -10.90
C THR A 355 16.03 12.33 -11.25
N GLY A 356 16.87 12.52 -10.27
CA GLY A 356 18.26 12.87 -10.47
C GLY A 356 19.19 11.74 -10.88
N THR A 357 20.35 12.12 -11.35
CA THR A 357 21.48 11.24 -11.66
C THR A 357 22.12 10.68 -10.37
N PRO A 358 23.03 9.70 -10.43
CA PRO A 358 23.76 9.19 -9.27
C PRO A 358 24.46 10.25 -8.41
N ASN A 359 24.82 11.41 -9.00
CA ASN A 359 25.45 12.52 -8.28
C ASN A 359 24.45 13.48 -7.61
N SER A 360 23.15 13.38 -7.92
CA SER A 360 22.13 14.28 -7.38
C SER A 360 22.01 14.25 -5.86
N PRO A 361 22.15 13.10 -5.15
CA PRO A 361 22.13 13.10 -3.69
C PRO A 361 23.21 13.98 -3.05
N GLY A 362 24.43 14.00 -3.61
CA GLY A 362 25.51 14.87 -3.14
C GLY A 362 25.18 16.35 -3.35
N MET A 363 24.74 16.71 -4.55
CA MET A 363 24.35 18.09 -4.88
C MET A 363 23.20 18.59 -4.01
N VAL A 364 22.21 17.75 -3.76
CA VAL A 364 21.07 18.08 -2.88
C VAL A 364 21.52 18.23 -1.44
N PHE A 365 22.41 17.34 -0.96
CA PHE A 365 22.99 17.45 0.37
C PHE A 365 23.74 18.79 0.55
N ASP A 366 24.59 19.17 -0.41
CA ASP A 366 25.35 20.42 -0.39
C ASP A 366 24.42 21.65 -0.41
N ALA A 367 23.35 21.59 -1.23
CA ALA A 367 22.36 22.66 -1.28
C ALA A 367 21.61 22.82 0.06
N LEU A 368 21.20 21.72 0.70
CA LEU A 368 20.55 21.75 2.01
C LEU A 368 21.51 22.18 3.13
N LEU A 369 22.79 21.80 3.04
CA LEU A 369 23.81 22.23 3.97
C LEU A 369 24.04 23.75 3.88
N ALA A 370 24.14 24.27 2.65
CA ALA A 370 24.29 25.73 2.41
C ALA A 370 23.09 26.53 2.92
N ARG A 371 21.90 25.95 2.93
CA ARG A 371 20.67 26.52 3.50
C ARG A 371 20.57 26.41 5.03
N GLY A 372 21.52 25.71 5.68
CA GLY A 372 21.51 25.49 7.13
C GLY A 372 20.47 24.48 7.61
N GLU A 373 19.84 23.72 6.69
CA GLU A 373 18.81 22.71 6.99
C GLU A 373 19.42 21.37 7.40
N VAL A 374 20.68 21.12 7.04
CA VAL A 374 21.46 19.97 7.47
C VAL A 374 22.47 20.41 8.52
N ARG A 375 22.49 19.74 9.65
CA ARG A 375 23.47 19.94 10.72
C ARG A 375 24.34 18.72 10.87
N ILE A 376 25.64 18.92 10.75
CA ILE A 376 26.65 17.88 10.91
C ILE A 376 27.18 17.94 12.33
N TYR A 377 27.24 16.82 13.00
CA TYR A 377 27.75 16.68 14.36
C TYR A 377 29.04 15.84 14.34
N PRO A 378 30.08 16.25 15.07
CA PRO A 378 31.38 15.56 15.05
C PRO A 378 31.33 14.16 15.65
N THR A 379 30.41 13.91 16.56
CA THR A 379 30.24 12.61 17.22
C THR A 379 28.77 12.19 17.32
N PRO A 380 28.49 10.87 17.39
CA PRO A 380 27.15 10.36 17.67
C PRO A 380 26.55 10.89 18.97
N ALA A 381 27.41 11.09 19.99
CA ALA A 381 26.99 11.63 21.30
C ALA A 381 26.49 13.07 21.18
N ALA A 382 27.23 13.94 20.46
CA ALA A 382 26.85 15.33 20.21
C ALA A 382 25.51 15.40 19.44
N ARG A 383 25.31 14.52 18.44
CA ARG A 383 24.05 14.41 17.71
C ARG A 383 22.89 14.00 18.63
N THR A 384 23.08 12.99 19.48
CA THR A 384 22.06 12.53 20.42
C THR A 384 21.68 13.62 21.41
N GLN A 385 22.66 14.35 21.93
CA GLN A 385 22.42 15.46 22.85
C GLN A 385 21.62 16.59 22.16
N ALA A 386 21.97 16.96 20.93
CA ALA A 386 21.22 17.95 20.17
C ALA A 386 19.77 17.52 19.88
N LEU A 387 19.55 16.25 19.53
CA LEU A 387 18.22 15.69 19.33
C LEU A 387 17.39 15.70 20.62
N ALA A 388 18.01 15.36 21.76
CA ALA A 388 17.36 15.42 23.06
C ALA A 388 16.96 16.86 23.44
N ALA A 389 17.82 17.84 23.15
CA ALA A 389 17.52 19.26 23.39
C ALA A 389 16.33 19.75 22.52
N ILE A 390 16.29 19.36 21.25
CA ILE A 390 15.17 19.68 20.34
C ILE A 390 13.86 19.03 20.85
N ALA A 391 13.91 17.76 21.27
CA ALA A 391 12.74 17.07 21.81
C ALA A 391 12.24 17.72 23.11
N ALA A 392 13.15 18.11 24.01
CA ALA A 392 12.81 18.80 25.24
C ALA A 392 12.16 20.18 24.97
N ALA A 393 12.72 20.96 24.03
CA ALA A 393 12.13 22.24 23.63
C ALA A 393 10.73 22.08 23.03
N ALA A 394 10.50 21.06 22.18
CA ALA A 394 9.20 20.77 21.60
C ALA A 394 8.15 20.35 22.64
N THR A 395 8.56 19.64 23.71
CA THR A 395 7.67 19.27 24.81
C THR A 395 7.35 20.46 25.73
N ALA A 396 8.33 21.33 25.99
CA ALA A 396 8.11 22.55 26.77
C ALA A 396 7.12 23.51 26.09
N THR A 397 7.19 23.66 24.77
CA THR A 397 6.27 24.49 23.98
C THR A 397 4.83 23.95 24.01
N ARG A 398 4.64 22.62 24.12
CA ARG A 398 3.32 22.01 24.31
C ARG A 398 2.71 22.27 25.69
N ALA A 399 3.54 22.39 26.72
CA ALA A 399 3.08 22.63 28.10
C ALA A 399 2.58 24.07 28.33
N THR A 400 2.97 25.03 27.50
CA THR A 400 2.62 26.45 27.59
C THR A 400 1.41 26.88 26.76
N GLY A 401 0.51 25.92 26.38
CA GLY A 401 -0.81 26.22 25.82
C GLY A 401 -0.79 26.62 24.34
N TRP A 402 -0.62 25.66 23.47
CA TRP A 402 -0.74 25.87 22.04
C TRP A 402 -2.14 25.45 21.55
N ASN A 403 -2.98 26.46 21.32
CA ASN A 403 -4.20 26.35 20.52
C ASN A 403 -3.82 26.67 19.06
N GLY A 404 -3.41 25.69 18.26
CA GLY A 404 -3.07 26.01 16.90
C GLY A 404 -2.76 24.78 16.05
N HIS A 405 -3.32 24.76 14.89
CA HIS A 405 -3.11 23.83 13.81
C HIS A 405 -1.64 23.81 13.39
N GLY A 406 -0.88 22.83 13.83
CA GLY A 406 0.51 22.69 13.49
C GLY A 406 0.94 21.25 13.33
N ALA A 407 1.60 21.00 12.21
CA ALA A 407 2.14 19.72 11.80
C ALA A 407 2.87 18.99 12.92
N GLY A 408 2.35 17.86 13.37
CA GLY A 408 3.00 16.99 14.32
C GLY A 408 4.30 16.44 13.73
N CYS A 409 5.44 16.87 14.23
CA CYS A 409 6.72 16.26 13.95
C CYS A 409 6.75 14.86 14.59
N CYS A 410 6.45 13.82 13.81
CA CYS A 410 6.72 12.45 14.21
C CYS A 410 8.21 12.18 14.07
N TRP A 411 8.94 12.23 15.17
CA TRP A 411 10.33 11.79 15.23
C TRP A 411 10.34 10.27 15.44
N TRP A 412 10.78 9.55 14.44
CA TRP A 412 11.08 8.14 14.54
C TRP A 412 12.61 7.97 14.53
N PRO A 413 13.26 7.52 15.60
CA PRO A 413 14.67 7.20 15.58
C PRO A 413 14.87 5.89 14.84
N THR A 414 15.22 5.93 13.57
CA THR A 414 15.70 4.76 12.85
C THR A 414 17.15 4.50 13.24
N PRO A 415 17.52 3.29 13.67
CA PRO A 415 18.92 2.94 13.83
C PRO A 415 19.56 2.88 12.43
N VAL A 416 20.42 3.84 12.13
CA VAL A 416 21.22 3.81 10.89
C VAL A 416 22.21 2.66 11.03
N ARG A 417 22.00 1.58 10.29
CA ARG A 417 23.01 0.54 10.07
C ARG A 417 24.21 1.22 9.39
N ARG A 418 25.37 1.18 10.05
CA ARG A 418 26.64 1.56 9.41
C ARG A 418 26.87 0.62 8.23
N TRP A 419 26.99 1.19 7.04
CA TRP A 419 27.62 0.48 5.92
C TRP A 419 29.07 0.30 6.24
N PRO A 420 29.67 -0.91 6.07
CA PRO A 420 31.11 -1.06 6.19
C PRO A 420 31.77 -0.32 5.04
N THR A 421 32.59 0.64 5.36
CA THR A 421 33.55 1.21 4.41
C THR A 421 34.55 0.13 4.03
N SER A 422 34.55 -0.26 2.77
CA SER A 422 35.54 -1.17 2.20
C SER A 422 36.88 -0.43 2.11
N THR A 423 37.79 -0.72 3.04
CA THR A 423 39.22 -0.52 2.83
C THR A 423 39.97 -1.63 3.55
N GLY A 424 40.59 -2.53 2.78
CA GLY A 424 41.83 -3.23 3.00
C GLY A 424 41.90 -4.30 4.10
N PRO A 425 42.74 -5.30 3.89
CA PRO A 425 42.81 -6.49 4.76
C PRO A 425 43.78 -6.30 5.91
N SER A 426 43.45 -6.78 7.11
CA SER A 426 44.31 -7.59 7.95
C SER A 426 43.85 -7.77 9.39
N ALA A 427 44.00 -9.04 9.80
CA ALA A 427 44.47 -9.57 11.08
C ALA A 427 43.61 -9.47 12.33
N ASN A 428 43.18 -10.64 12.78
CA ASN A 428 43.09 -11.19 14.15
C ASN A 428 42.90 -10.25 15.35
N GLY A 429 41.84 -10.51 16.10
CA GLY A 429 41.73 -10.06 17.48
C GLY A 429 40.34 -10.15 18.06
N SER A 430 40.07 -11.23 18.76
CA SER A 430 39.17 -11.43 19.94
C SER A 430 38.12 -10.36 20.26
N SER A 431 36.86 -10.82 20.34
CA SER A 431 35.71 -10.15 20.96
C SER A 431 35.90 -9.82 22.44
N PRO A 432 35.23 -8.79 22.90
CA PRO A 432 34.36 -9.00 24.06
C PRO A 432 32.95 -8.48 23.88
N ALA A 433 32.04 -9.17 24.52
CA ALA A 433 30.61 -8.90 24.64
C ALA A 433 30.32 -7.52 25.27
N GLY A 434 29.47 -6.74 24.62
CA GLY A 434 28.93 -5.48 25.13
C GLY A 434 27.43 -5.46 25.04
N THR A 435 26.80 -5.60 26.16
CA THR A 435 25.35 -5.46 26.42
C THR A 435 24.86 -4.07 26.06
N SER A 436 23.88 -3.99 25.15
CA SER A 436 23.16 -2.74 24.87
C SER A 436 21.81 -2.75 25.60
N THR A 437 21.68 -1.87 26.56
CA THR A 437 20.43 -1.55 27.25
C THR A 437 19.62 -0.56 26.43
N THR A 438 18.39 -0.95 26.10
CA THR A 438 17.38 -0.08 25.48
C THR A 438 16.50 0.52 26.58
N PRO A 439 16.22 1.82 26.64
CA PRO A 439 15.24 2.35 27.57
C PRO A 439 13.83 2.24 26.98
N MET A 440 12.96 1.55 27.72
CA MET A 440 11.51 1.52 27.48
C MET A 440 10.85 2.81 27.95
N CYS A 441 9.99 3.36 27.12
CA CYS A 441 9.06 4.43 27.49
C CYS A 441 7.81 3.82 28.15
N SER A 442 7.60 4.12 29.44
CA SER A 442 6.41 3.77 30.19
C SER A 442 5.22 4.68 29.84
N ARG A 443 4.06 4.09 29.63
CA ARG A 443 2.76 4.79 29.49
C ARG A 443 2.32 5.34 30.87
N PRO A 444 1.72 6.55 30.93
CA PRO A 444 1.08 7.03 32.15
C PRO A 444 -0.27 6.34 32.36
N GLY A 445 -0.48 5.83 33.59
CA GLY A 445 -1.69 5.16 34.04
C GLY A 445 -2.88 6.12 34.11
N ARG A 446 -4.05 5.62 33.76
CA ARG A 446 -5.34 6.29 34.02
C ARG A 446 -5.66 6.17 35.52
N GLY A 447 -5.79 7.32 36.17
CA GLY A 447 -6.33 7.43 37.53
C GLY A 447 -7.83 7.21 37.52
N ASN A 448 -8.29 6.31 38.36
CA ASN A 448 -9.69 6.16 38.77
C ASN A 448 -10.08 7.33 39.67
N GLY A 449 -11.06 8.11 39.24
CA GLY A 449 -11.80 9.05 40.07
C GLY A 449 -13.21 8.53 40.33
N SER A 450 -13.45 8.06 41.52
CA SER A 450 -14.77 7.76 42.06
C SER A 450 -15.53 9.05 42.34
N GLY A 451 -16.75 9.17 41.81
CA GLY A 451 -17.69 10.25 42.12
C GLY A 451 -19.13 9.73 42.09
N SER A 452 -19.68 9.53 43.27
CA SER A 452 -21.06 9.17 43.61
C SER A 452 -22.05 10.28 43.25
N GLY A 453 -23.27 9.92 42.76
CA GLY A 453 -24.35 10.88 42.66
C GLY A 453 -25.64 10.36 42.00
N THR A 454 -26.46 9.69 42.80
CA THR A 454 -27.94 9.71 42.91
C THR A 454 -28.87 9.81 41.72
N ARG A 455 -29.69 8.78 41.58
CA ARG A 455 -31.18 8.70 41.37
C ARG A 455 -31.85 9.66 40.40
N SER A 456 -32.57 9.12 39.41
CA SER A 456 -34.04 9.21 39.35
C SER A 456 -34.66 8.18 38.42
N ARG A 457 -35.78 7.61 38.88
CA ARG A 457 -36.68 6.64 38.27
C ARG A 457 -37.68 7.33 37.33
N ARG A 458 -38.17 6.56 36.37
CA ARG A 458 -39.53 6.42 35.74
C ARG A 458 -39.36 6.39 34.22
N GLY A 459 -40.01 5.56 33.46
CA GLY A 459 -41.17 4.70 33.62
C GLY A 459 -41.29 3.81 32.40
N ALA A 460 -41.85 2.66 32.62
CA ALA A 460 -42.20 1.66 31.65
C ALA A 460 -43.37 2.07 30.77
N THR A 461 -43.37 1.66 29.51
CA THR A 461 -44.62 1.41 28.79
C THR A 461 -44.41 0.27 27.79
N THR A 462 -45.12 -0.77 28.03
CA THR A 462 -45.37 -1.97 27.27
C THR A 462 -46.20 -1.68 26.01
N ALA A 463 -45.87 -2.33 24.89
CA ALA A 463 -46.88 -2.65 23.88
C ALA A 463 -46.47 -3.92 23.10
N THR A 464 -47.39 -4.82 23.04
CA THR A 464 -47.44 -6.19 22.61
C THR A 464 -47.57 -6.31 21.07
N PRO A 465 -47.34 -7.48 20.45
CA PRO A 465 -47.21 -7.68 19.02
C PRO A 465 -48.51 -8.03 18.33
N MET A 466 -48.58 -7.76 17.03
CA MET A 466 -49.58 -8.39 16.14
C MET A 466 -48.91 -9.05 14.93
N SER A 467 -49.13 -10.31 14.78
CA SER A 467 -48.94 -11.14 13.59
C SER A 467 -50.33 -11.46 12.95
N PRO A 468 -50.45 -12.31 11.92
CA PRO A 468 -50.44 -11.97 10.48
C PRO A 468 -51.75 -12.43 9.78
N THR A 469 -51.96 -12.04 8.53
CA THR A 469 -52.91 -12.75 7.61
C THR A 469 -52.35 -12.66 6.19
N ALA A 470 -51.93 -13.71 5.56
CA ALA A 470 -52.60 -14.71 4.76
C ALA A 470 -53.03 -14.22 3.34
N THR A 471 -52.35 -14.84 2.35
CA THR A 471 -52.58 -15.05 0.90
C THR A 471 -54.04 -15.24 0.46
N PRO A 472 -54.47 -15.24 -0.87
CA PRO A 472 -53.81 -15.91 -1.99
C PRO A 472 -53.90 -15.22 -3.37
N GLY A 473 -53.16 -15.82 -4.33
CA GLY A 473 -53.11 -15.52 -5.73
C GLY A 473 -54.41 -15.72 -6.57
N PRO A 474 -54.38 -15.74 -7.94
CA PRO A 474 -53.61 -16.68 -8.75
C PRO A 474 -52.47 -16.05 -9.56
#